data_bf905f60577c9f0b9d6eae35a7af06af
#
_entry.id   bf905f60577c9f0b9d6eae35a7af06af
#
_cell.length_a   1.000
_cell.length_b   1.000
_cell.length_c   1.000
_cell.angle_alpha   90.00
_cell.angle_beta   90.00
_cell.angle_gamma   90.00
#
_symmetry.space_group_name_H-M   'P 1'
#
loop_
_entity.id
_entity.type
_entity.pdbx_description
1 polymer ?
#
loop_
_entity_poly.entity_id
_entity_poly.type
_entity_poly.pdbx_seq_one_letter_code
_entity_poly.pdbx_strand_id
1 'polypeptide(L)'
;MSEAQNKISGSGRIGYYVAESLEPVYREIAGLLGVSLGPNLRVALDADQEASPGRQATPSQAVPQHSAEMPNREKMPNRWLLSNVDAILVEGISLTRLKELLLNYSGQKTKPLLLVCGSVSGENSGFRLKTFSFSLGSEGSRLLMEGRDYTEKGVGEPSLDLMLEEIREVLRREVRNYLELPPIPWGYAYAMTLTHDIDILSLKEMPIARTFLGYFYRSSVLNWKRWRSGKVKTAEFYRTIWEMVRTWAAKVGLGQDVWQRALPTLLDLEKRLGVRSSLYFMPFPEKPGILPEHLREAKESAPANRAAFYDVAKYQTLLAGLEDEGWEAGVHGIDAWHDVQRARAEHSRIAVLTGRDKLGVRMHWLYFQSPDSFKALEEGGFQYDATFGFNEVVGFRAGTLQPYHPLNCQTLWELPLHIQDGALMGEEHLDLNREDAFRKAQPILDFAKRFGGAVSLLWHNQSFTAPRFWGEVYERLIAQGRKDGAWIALPRDVLHWFTCRRRCRAELSTEGTHWQISCALADREIIPADPSRSAGQSIPAAQSTRLDLADLSGPSDPLAPRIPPVRIRLQIEPKRVKSISVPYEVGQGYIDFPAQTLIRLEVEGED
;
A
#
# COMPACT_ATOMS: atom_id res chain seq x y z
N MET A 1 -3.10 -37.11 40.25
CA MET A 1 -2.00 -36.16 39.99
C MET A 1 -1.97 -36.02 38.49
N SER A 2 -2.60 -34.96 37.98
CA SER A 2 -2.72 -34.69 36.56
C SER A 2 -1.47 -33.92 36.10
N GLU A 3 -0.74 -34.51 35.15
CA GLU A 3 0.28 -33.82 34.40
C GLU A 3 -0.34 -32.60 33.70
N ALA A 4 0.04 -31.42 34.15
CA ALA A 4 -0.28 -30.16 33.45
C ALA A 4 0.48 -30.18 32.13
N GLN A 5 -0.23 -30.43 31.04
CA GLN A 5 0.24 -30.30 29.67
C GLN A 5 0.83 -28.92 29.47
N ASN A 6 2.14 -28.83 29.29
CA ASN A 6 2.84 -27.63 28.81
C ASN A 6 2.44 -27.35 27.36
N LYS A 7 1.31 -26.68 27.15
CA LYS A 7 1.01 -26.05 25.86
C LYS A 7 1.94 -24.86 25.69
N ILE A 8 3.04 -25.08 25.00
CA ILE A 8 3.84 -23.95 24.50
C ILE A 8 3.12 -23.40 23.27
N SER A 9 2.29 -22.37 23.47
CA SER A 9 1.74 -21.61 22.35
C SER A 9 2.85 -20.69 21.83
N GLY A 10 3.53 -21.14 20.78
CA GLY A 10 4.66 -20.41 20.19
C GLY A 10 4.32 -19.89 18.81
N SER A 11 3.64 -18.77 18.71
CA SER A 11 3.84 -17.84 17.59
C SER A 11 4.75 -16.75 18.12
N GLY A 12 5.82 -16.38 17.39
CA GLY A 12 6.72 -15.30 17.79
C GLY A 12 5.92 -14.04 18.09
N ARG A 13 5.67 -13.74 19.37
CA ARG A 13 4.89 -12.59 19.81
C ARG A 13 5.83 -11.42 19.95
N ILE A 14 5.63 -10.38 19.15
CA ILE A 14 6.43 -9.18 19.16
C ILE A 14 5.64 -8.07 19.86
N GLY A 15 6.18 -7.58 20.98
CA GLY A 15 5.71 -6.36 21.64
C GLY A 15 6.44 -5.13 21.09
N TYR A 16 5.94 -3.96 21.43
CA TYR A 16 6.66 -2.72 21.22
C TYR A 16 6.60 -1.83 22.47
N TYR A 17 7.67 -1.08 22.71
CA TYR A 17 7.78 -0.13 23.81
C TYR A 17 8.33 1.18 23.23
N VAL A 18 7.44 2.10 22.91
CA VAL A 18 7.75 3.32 22.16
C VAL A 18 7.06 4.52 22.80
N ALA A 19 7.54 5.72 22.50
CA ALA A 19 6.89 6.95 22.90
C ALA A 19 5.47 7.00 22.33
N GLU A 20 4.53 7.62 23.04
CA GLU A 20 3.11 7.70 22.66
C GLU A 20 2.93 8.32 21.26
N SER A 21 3.73 9.35 20.94
CA SER A 21 3.75 9.98 19.62
C SER A 21 4.14 9.05 18.46
N LEU A 22 4.82 7.94 18.75
CA LEU A 22 5.24 6.95 17.76
C LEU A 22 4.26 5.77 17.64
N GLU A 23 3.26 5.66 18.51
CA GLU A 23 2.32 4.53 18.50
C GLU A 23 1.59 4.34 17.17
N PRO A 24 1.06 5.39 16.50
CA PRO A 24 0.38 5.21 15.21
C PRO A 24 1.28 4.59 14.14
N VAL A 25 2.53 5.04 14.03
CA VAL A 25 3.45 4.51 13.02
C VAL A 25 3.86 3.07 13.35
N TYR A 26 4.05 2.70 14.62
CA TYR A 26 4.39 1.33 14.99
C TYR A 26 3.24 0.36 14.75
N ARG A 27 2.00 0.82 14.86
CA ARG A 27 0.82 0.03 14.48
C ARG A 27 0.83 -0.27 12.98
N GLU A 28 1.13 0.71 12.15
CA GLU A 28 1.25 0.53 10.70
C GLU A 28 2.44 -0.35 10.32
N ILE A 29 3.60 -0.16 10.98
CA ILE A 29 4.78 -1.00 10.84
C ILE A 29 4.49 -2.47 11.12
N ALA A 30 3.63 -2.79 12.09
CA ALA A 30 3.20 -4.16 12.34
C ALA A 30 2.55 -4.80 11.11
N GLY A 31 1.66 -4.07 10.47
CA GLY A 31 1.01 -4.50 9.24
C GLY A 31 2.03 -4.72 8.11
N LEU A 32 2.99 -3.82 7.96
CA LEU A 32 4.05 -3.93 6.97
C LEU A 32 5.01 -5.10 7.26
N LEU A 33 5.38 -5.32 8.52
CA LEU A 33 6.20 -6.47 8.93
C LEU A 33 5.49 -7.82 8.70
N GLY A 34 4.16 -7.85 8.75
CA GLY A 34 3.41 -9.10 8.67
C GLY A 34 3.51 -9.92 9.95
N VAL A 35 3.52 -9.25 11.10
CA VAL A 35 3.55 -9.86 12.43
C VAL A 35 2.39 -9.34 13.27
N SER A 36 1.90 -10.18 14.19
CA SER A 36 0.97 -9.71 15.20
C SER A 36 1.75 -8.95 16.27
N LEU A 37 1.68 -7.62 16.28
CA LEU A 37 2.17 -6.87 17.43
C LEU A 37 1.17 -6.98 18.58
N GLY A 38 1.70 -7.17 19.79
CA GLY A 38 0.96 -6.99 21.05
C GLY A 38 0.65 -5.51 21.29
N PRO A 39 -0.06 -5.20 22.38
CA PRO A 39 -0.33 -3.82 22.78
C PRO A 39 0.98 -3.07 23.10
N ASN A 40 0.90 -1.73 23.06
CA ASN A 40 2.00 -0.90 23.53
C ASN A 40 2.28 -1.19 25.01
N LEU A 41 3.41 -1.80 25.29
CA LEU A 41 3.78 -2.22 26.64
C LEU A 41 3.93 -1.04 27.61
N ARG A 42 4.21 0.18 27.11
CA ARG A 42 4.26 1.39 27.92
C ARG A 42 2.92 1.68 28.58
N VAL A 43 1.82 1.69 27.80
CA VAL A 43 0.47 1.95 28.34
C VAL A 43 0.08 0.89 29.39
N ALA A 44 0.42 -0.38 29.11
CA ALA A 44 0.15 -1.46 30.03
C ALA A 44 0.96 -1.36 31.34
N LEU A 45 2.23 -0.97 31.26
CA LEU A 45 3.13 -0.91 32.40
C LEU A 45 2.89 0.34 33.28
N ASP A 46 2.55 1.48 32.67
CA ASP A 46 2.24 2.71 33.41
C ASP A 46 0.93 2.57 34.19
N ALA A 47 -0.09 1.87 33.64
CA ALA A 47 -1.34 1.57 34.33
C ALA A 47 -1.16 0.71 35.61
N ASP A 48 -0.19 -0.20 35.64
CA ASP A 48 0.12 -1.00 36.84
C ASP A 48 0.80 -0.19 37.96
N GLN A 49 1.53 0.88 37.63
CA GLN A 49 2.15 1.76 38.64
C GLN A 49 1.12 2.65 39.36
N GLU A 50 0.06 3.06 38.69
CA GLU A 50 -1.05 3.79 39.30
C GLU A 50 -1.93 2.90 40.19
N ALA A 51 -1.96 1.59 39.92
CA ALA A 51 -2.74 0.60 40.67
C ALA A 51 -2.03 0.01 41.91
N SER A 52 -0.75 0.37 42.15
CA SER A 52 0.00 -0.13 43.31
C SER A 52 -0.40 0.62 44.58
N PRO A 53 -0.86 -0.07 45.65
CA PRO A 53 -1.29 0.57 46.90
C PRO A 53 -0.07 1.12 47.67
N GLY A 54 0.21 2.40 47.52
CA GLY A 54 1.32 3.07 48.25
C GLY A 54 1.51 4.55 47.99
N ARG A 55 0.84 5.17 47.03
CA ARG A 55 0.86 6.63 46.87
C ARG A 55 -0.43 7.26 47.32
N GLN A 56 -0.40 8.00 48.43
CA GLN A 56 -1.51 8.87 48.85
C GLN A 56 -1.71 9.96 47.79
N ALA A 57 -2.88 9.91 47.13
CA ALA A 57 -3.31 10.94 46.20
C ALA A 57 -3.60 12.24 46.96
N THR A 58 -2.98 13.33 46.57
CA THR A 58 -3.42 14.68 46.93
C THR A 58 -4.73 15.01 46.23
N PRO A 59 -5.75 15.55 46.88
CA PRO A 59 -7.03 15.82 46.24
C PRO A 59 -6.96 17.08 45.39
N SER A 60 -7.09 16.93 44.08
CA SER A 60 -7.32 18.03 43.14
C SER A 60 -8.55 17.70 42.30
N GLN A 61 -9.61 18.42 42.60
CA GLN A 61 -10.80 18.80 41.84
C GLN A 61 -11.57 17.72 41.06
N ALA A 62 -12.79 17.53 41.51
CA ALA A 62 -13.84 16.67 40.95
C ALA A 62 -14.24 17.01 39.51
N VAL A 63 -14.25 16.01 38.66
CA VAL A 63 -14.93 15.96 37.36
C VAL A 63 -16.08 14.94 37.46
N PRO A 64 -17.27 15.22 36.94
CA PRO A 64 -18.47 14.40 37.20
C PRO A 64 -18.40 13.02 36.53
N GLN A 65 -18.75 12.00 37.32
CA GLN A 65 -18.97 10.63 36.87
C GLN A 65 -20.21 10.53 35.99
N HIS A 66 -20.06 10.10 34.74
CA HIS A 66 -21.05 9.32 34.02
C HIS A 66 -20.38 8.09 33.45
N SER A 67 -20.45 7.00 34.20
CA SER A 67 -20.02 5.68 33.81
C SER A 67 -21.05 5.03 32.92
N ALA A 68 -20.80 4.90 31.63
CA ALA A 68 -21.43 3.90 30.79
C ALA A 68 -20.62 2.60 30.93
N GLU A 69 -21.21 1.56 31.48
CA GLU A 69 -20.62 0.23 31.61
C GLU A 69 -20.27 -0.34 30.25
N MET A 70 -18.97 -0.54 30.02
CA MET A 70 -18.49 -1.37 28.92
C MET A 70 -18.56 -2.85 29.32
N PRO A 71 -18.98 -3.77 28.42
CA PRO A 71 -19.06 -5.18 28.75
C PRO A 71 -17.67 -5.75 29.04
N ASN A 72 -17.60 -6.56 30.05
CA ASN A 72 -16.48 -7.29 30.63
C ASN A 72 -15.41 -7.73 29.58
N ARG A 73 -14.36 -6.92 29.40
CA ARG A 73 -13.05 -7.42 29.01
C ARG A 73 -12.40 -7.88 30.30
N GLU A 74 -12.24 -9.20 30.45
CA GLU A 74 -11.34 -9.76 31.46
C GLU A 74 -10.02 -8.99 31.39
N LYS A 75 -9.72 -8.23 32.44
CA LYS A 75 -8.43 -7.58 32.64
C LYS A 75 -7.39 -8.70 32.74
N MET A 76 -6.79 -9.09 31.61
CA MET A 76 -5.62 -9.96 31.67
C MET A 76 -4.54 -9.24 32.49
N PRO A 77 -3.97 -9.89 33.50
CA PRO A 77 -2.91 -9.27 34.30
C PRO A 77 -1.75 -8.89 33.38
N ASN A 78 -1.23 -7.67 33.47
CA ASN A 78 -0.10 -7.18 32.67
C ASN A 78 1.12 -8.10 32.77
N ARG A 79 1.27 -8.86 33.83
CA ARG A 79 2.24 -9.94 34.03
C ARG A 79 2.17 -11.03 32.96
N TRP A 80 0.97 -11.35 32.44
CA TRP A 80 0.75 -12.34 31.39
C TRP A 80 1.21 -11.85 30.01
N LEU A 81 1.07 -10.54 29.74
CA LEU A 81 1.47 -9.94 28.46
C LEU A 81 2.99 -10.05 28.22
N LEU A 82 3.80 -9.77 29.22
CA LEU A 82 5.26 -9.86 29.13
C LEU A 82 5.78 -11.31 29.13
N SER A 83 5.05 -12.24 29.75
CA SER A 83 5.45 -13.66 29.80
C SER A 83 5.34 -14.39 28.45
N ASN A 84 4.71 -13.77 27.45
CA ASN A 84 4.44 -14.38 26.16
C ASN A 84 5.03 -13.59 24.99
N VAL A 85 6.02 -12.73 25.21
CA VAL A 85 6.67 -11.92 24.17
C VAL A 85 8.09 -12.41 23.93
N ASP A 86 8.41 -12.76 22.69
CA ASP A 86 9.73 -13.24 22.28
C ASP A 86 10.68 -12.12 21.91
N ALA A 87 10.15 -11.01 21.39
CA ALA A 87 10.91 -9.81 21.03
C ALA A 87 10.13 -8.53 21.32
N ILE A 88 10.84 -7.44 21.59
CA ILE A 88 10.27 -6.12 21.85
C ILE A 88 10.98 -5.08 20.99
N LEU A 89 10.22 -4.36 20.15
CA LEU A 89 10.70 -3.18 19.44
C LEU A 89 10.73 -1.98 20.39
N VAL A 90 11.84 -1.27 20.42
CA VAL A 90 12.08 -0.15 21.35
C VAL A 90 12.60 1.06 20.59
N GLU A 91 11.96 2.23 20.77
CA GLU A 91 12.43 3.50 20.21
C GLU A 91 12.00 4.69 21.09
N GLY A 92 12.87 5.70 21.18
CA GLY A 92 12.57 6.96 21.87
C GLY A 92 12.48 6.86 23.39
N ILE A 93 13.00 5.79 24.00
CA ILE A 93 12.89 5.50 25.43
C ILE A 93 14.24 5.09 26.00
N SER A 94 14.49 5.45 27.27
CA SER A 94 15.70 5.06 27.99
C SER A 94 15.71 3.55 28.28
N LEU A 95 16.81 2.87 27.94
CA LEU A 95 17.03 1.46 28.31
C LEU A 95 16.99 1.23 29.83
N THR A 96 17.39 2.22 30.62
CA THR A 96 17.32 2.14 32.09
C THR A 96 15.89 1.98 32.57
N ARG A 97 14.97 2.79 32.02
CA ARG A 97 13.55 2.71 32.34
C ARG A 97 12.94 1.39 31.91
N LEU A 98 13.26 0.92 30.71
CA LEU A 98 12.81 -0.38 30.22
C LEU A 98 13.33 -1.53 31.09
N LYS A 99 14.60 -1.46 31.52
CA LYS A 99 15.19 -2.47 32.44
C LYS A 99 14.47 -2.51 33.79
N GLU A 100 14.22 -1.36 34.41
CA GLU A 100 13.47 -1.27 35.68
C GLU A 100 12.10 -1.96 35.57
N LEU A 101 11.38 -1.71 34.46
CA LEU A 101 10.10 -2.31 34.22
C LEU A 101 10.19 -3.83 34.01
N LEU A 102 11.18 -4.30 33.25
CA LEU A 102 11.38 -5.73 32.97
C LEU A 102 11.94 -6.51 34.18
N LEU A 103 12.75 -5.88 35.05
CA LEU A 103 13.24 -6.49 36.27
C LEU A 103 12.13 -6.78 37.30
N ASN A 104 11.11 -5.93 37.36
CA ASN A 104 9.94 -6.14 38.21
C ASN A 104 9.07 -7.34 37.75
N TYR A 105 9.32 -7.88 36.55
CA TYR A 105 8.61 -9.02 35.97
C TYR A 105 9.48 -10.31 35.90
N SER A 106 10.42 -10.51 36.81
CA SER A 106 11.48 -11.52 36.80
C SER A 106 11.05 -12.99 37.00
N GLY A 107 9.85 -13.37 36.57
CA GLY A 107 9.37 -14.77 36.65
C GLY A 107 9.57 -15.60 35.39
N GLN A 108 10.23 -15.11 34.33
CA GLN A 108 10.35 -15.80 33.05
C GLN A 108 11.58 -16.71 32.94
N LYS A 109 11.38 -17.89 32.30
CA LYS A 109 12.47 -18.81 31.93
C LYS A 109 13.40 -18.21 30.85
N THR A 110 12.89 -17.35 29.97
CA THR A 110 13.66 -16.72 28.88
C THR A 110 13.37 -15.22 28.82
N LYS A 111 14.42 -14.40 28.70
CA LYS A 111 14.30 -12.95 28.52
C LYS A 111 13.98 -12.62 27.04
N PRO A 112 13.06 -11.68 26.76
CA PRO A 112 12.77 -11.28 25.40
C PRO A 112 13.98 -10.63 24.71
N LEU A 113 14.03 -10.72 23.38
CA LEU A 113 14.99 -10.01 22.55
C LEU A 113 14.58 -8.55 22.44
N LEU A 114 15.48 -7.63 22.76
CA LEU A 114 15.25 -6.19 22.59
C LEU A 114 15.80 -5.73 21.25
N LEU A 115 14.94 -5.20 20.39
CA LEU A 115 15.24 -4.63 19.08
C LEU A 115 15.17 -3.11 19.19
N VAL A 116 16.32 -2.46 19.30
CA VAL A 116 16.40 -1.03 19.56
C VAL A 116 16.67 -0.27 18.28
N CYS A 117 15.74 0.63 17.91
CA CYS A 117 15.87 1.51 16.76
C CYS A 117 16.36 2.89 17.22
N GLY A 118 17.40 3.42 16.54
CA GLY A 118 18.00 4.70 16.87
C GLY A 118 18.99 4.66 18.03
N SER A 119 19.42 5.83 18.49
CA SER A 119 20.34 5.98 19.61
C SER A 119 19.63 5.78 20.95
N VAL A 120 20.14 4.90 21.78
CA VAL A 120 19.61 4.65 23.13
C VAL A 120 20.69 4.88 24.16
N SER A 121 20.37 5.65 25.21
CA SER A 121 21.25 5.88 26.33
C SER A 121 21.08 4.79 27.40
N GLY A 122 22.18 4.24 27.91
CA GLY A 122 22.19 3.29 29.02
C GLY A 122 23.11 2.08 28.83
N GLU A 123 23.58 1.50 29.93
CA GLU A 123 24.46 0.33 29.92
C GLU A 123 23.69 -0.97 29.65
N ASN A 124 24.31 -1.86 28.85
CA ASN A 124 23.77 -3.17 28.54
C ASN A 124 24.07 -4.15 29.66
N SER A 125 23.09 -4.52 30.47
CA SER A 125 23.24 -5.53 31.51
C SER A 125 22.14 -6.60 31.41
N GLY A 126 22.50 -7.76 30.87
CA GLY A 126 21.74 -8.99 31.02
C GLY A 126 20.54 -9.23 30.11
N PHE A 127 20.32 -8.43 29.06
CA PHE A 127 19.31 -8.70 28.03
C PHE A 127 19.95 -9.09 26.68
N ARG A 128 19.22 -9.86 25.88
CA ARG A 128 19.55 -10.07 24.46
C ARG A 128 19.19 -8.78 23.72
N LEU A 129 20.18 -8.05 23.23
CA LEU A 129 19.99 -6.75 22.61
C LEU A 129 20.53 -6.72 21.20
N LYS A 130 19.75 -6.18 20.27
CA LYS A 130 20.16 -5.80 18.90
C LYS A 130 19.82 -4.34 18.68
N THR A 131 20.78 -3.56 18.18
CA THR A 131 20.62 -2.15 17.86
C THR A 131 20.69 -1.94 16.36
N PHE A 132 19.83 -1.04 15.87
CA PHE A 132 19.80 -0.58 14.49
C PHE A 132 20.21 0.90 14.46
N SER A 133 20.93 1.30 13.42
CA SER A 133 21.39 2.70 13.26
C SER A 133 20.29 3.66 12.80
N PHE A 134 19.15 3.15 12.36
CA PHE A 134 18.02 3.93 11.90
C PHE A 134 16.97 4.14 13.00
N SER A 135 16.23 5.24 12.89
CA SER A 135 15.06 5.55 13.71
C SER A 135 13.81 5.14 12.93
N LEU A 136 13.26 3.96 13.23
CA LEU A 136 12.18 3.35 12.44
C LEU A 136 10.87 4.15 12.54
N GLY A 137 10.53 4.62 13.74
CA GLY A 137 9.29 5.36 13.98
C GLY A 137 9.30 6.74 13.36
N SER A 138 10.36 7.53 13.56
CA SER A 138 10.43 8.88 13.00
C SER A 138 10.59 8.88 11.49
N GLU A 139 11.45 8.01 10.93
CA GLU A 139 11.63 7.91 9.49
C GLU A 139 10.40 7.25 8.83
N GLY A 140 9.81 6.23 9.45
CA GLY A 140 8.57 5.62 8.98
C GLY A 140 7.41 6.63 8.96
N SER A 141 7.26 7.45 10.01
CA SER A 141 6.25 8.51 10.04
C SER A 141 6.44 9.52 8.91
N ARG A 142 7.69 10.00 8.72
CA ARG A 142 8.02 10.92 7.63
C ARG A 142 7.70 10.32 6.26
N LEU A 143 8.15 9.10 6.01
CA LEU A 143 7.96 8.43 4.71
C LEU A 143 6.50 8.16 4.39
N LEU A 144 5.72 7.67 5.36
CA LEU A 144 4.33 7.29 5.14
C LEU A 144 3.38 8.50 5.08
N MET A 145 3.78 9.66 5.64
CA MET A 145 2.95 10.86 5.65
C MET A 145 3.42 11.92 4.66
N GLU A 146 4.68 12.31 4.71
CA GLU A 146 5.23 13.41 3.90
C GLU A 146 5.88 12.87 2.62
N GLY A 147 6.46 11.68 2.70
CA GLY A 147 7.23 11.09 1.61
C GLY A 147 8.59 11.74 1.45
N ARG A 148 9.29 11.30 0.42
CA ARG A 148 10.56 11.88 -0.02
C ARG A 148 10.35 12.96 -1.06
N ASP A 149 11.27 13.92 -1.08
CA ASP A 149 11.46 14.78 -2.25
C ASP A 149 12.20 13.99 -3.35
N TYR A 150 11.89 14.27 -4.61
CA TYR A 150 12.50 13.57 -5.76
C TYR A 150 14.00 13.85 -5.91
N THR A 151 14.54 14.87 -5.25
CA THR A 151 15.96 15.23 -5.22
C THR A 151 16.74 14.51 -4.10
N GLU A 152 16.05 13.86 -3.17
CA GLU A 152 16.69 13.12 -2.08
C GLU A 152 17.48 11.91 -2.58
N LYS A 153 18.61 11.63 -1.91
CA LYS A 153 19.34 10.39 -2.15
C LYS A 153 18.49 9.19 -1.77
N GLY A 154 18.58 8.12 -2.56
CA GLY A 154 17.86 6.88 -2.30
C GLY A 154 16.40 6.86 -2.75
N VAL A 155 15.96 7.83 -3.59
CA VAL A 155 14.63 7.83 -4.22
C VAL A 155 14.34 6.52 -4.97
N GLY A 156 15.37 5.91 -5.57
CA GLY A 156 15.28 4.62 -6.27
C GLY A 156 15.29 3.39 -5.36
N GLU A 157 15.28 3.55 -4.02
CA GLU A 157 15.39 2.45 -3.06
C GLU A 157 14.21 2.45 -2.08
N PRO A 158 13.59 1.27 -1.81
CA PRO A 158 12.50 1.15 -0.85
C PRO A 158 13.06 1.11 0.59
N SER A 159 13.49 2.26 1.10
CA SER A 159 14.24 2.35 2.36
C SER A 159 13.48 1.82 3.58
N LEU A 160 12.16 1.99 3.63
CA LEU A 160 11.36 1.43 4.72
C LEU A 160 11.33 -0.10 4.63
N ASP A 161 11.17 -0.68 3.43
CA ASP A 161 11.24 -2.14 3.27
C ASP A 161 12.63 -2.69 3.60
N LEU A 162 13.70 -1.94 3.28
CA LEU A 162 15.07 -2.30 3.68
C LEU A 162 15.24 -2.34 5.20
N MET A 163 14.78 -1.30 5.92
CA MET A 163 14.80 -1.28 7.39
C MET A 163 13.98 -2.44 7.99
N LEU A 164 12.80 -2.70 7.43
CA LEU A 164 11.96 -3.82 7.87
C LEU A 164 12.61 -5.17 7.61
N GLU A 165 13.35 -5.32 6.52
CA GLU A 165 14.05 -6.58 6.22
C GLU A 165 15.21 -6.84 7.20
N GLU A 166 15.97 -5.80 7.59
CA GLU A 166 16.98 -5.95 8.65
C GLU A 166 16.37 -6.46 9.98
N ILE A 167 15.19 -5.95 10.33
CA ILE A 167 14.46 -6.43 11.52
C ILE A 167 14.02 -7.88 11.34
N ARG A 168 13.43 -8.22 10.17
CA ARG A 168 13.00 -9.60 9.88
C ARG A 168 14.15 -10.58 9.92
N GLU A 169 15.31 -10.24 9.38
CA GLU A 169 16.50 -11.09 9.41
C GLU A 169 16.94 -11.41 10.85
N VAL A 170 16.90 -10.41 11.74
CA VAL A 170 17.19 -10.64 13.16
C VAL A 170 16.12 -11.52 13.81
N LEU A 171 14.84 -11.28 13.54
CA LEU A 171 13.74 -12.09 14.08
C LEU A 171 13.84 -13.54 13.61
N ARG A 172 14.07 -13.76 12.33
CA ARG A 172 14.24 -15.11 11.75
C ARG A 172 15.40 -15.89 12.38
N ARG A 173 16.48 -15.20 12.75
CA ARG A 173 17.66 -15.83 13.36
C ARG A 173 17.51 -16.08 14.86
N GLU A 174 16.88 -15.15 15.57
CA GLU A 174 16.91 -15.11 17.03
C GLU A 174 15.63 -15.66 17.68
N VAL A 175 14.50 -15.68 16.96
CA VAL A 175 13.22 -16.18 17.47
C VAL A 175 12.98 -17.59 16.94
N ARG A 176 12.85 -18.55 17.85
CA ARG A 176 12.57 -19.96 17.47
C ARG A 176 11.16 -20.09 16.89
N ASN A 177 11.04 -20.91 15.85
CA ASN A 177 9.75 -21.23 15.23
C ASN A 177 8.95 -19.97 14.81
N TYR A 178 9.67 -18.94 14.33
CA TYR A 178 9.10 -17.66 13.95
C TYR A 178 8.12 -17.82 12.78
N LEU A 179 6.89 -17.36 12.97
CA LEU A 179 5.88 -17.27 11.93
C LEU A 179 5.82 -15.85 11.37
N GLU A 180 5.87 -15.75 10.07
CA GLU A 180 5.81 -14.49 9.33
C GLU A 180 4.72 -14.57 8.25
N LEU A 181 4.05 -13.45 7.99
CA LEU A 181 3.13 -13.24 6.88
C LEU A 181 3.82 -12.31 5.86
N PRO A 182 4.67 -12.82 4.97
CA PRO A 182 5.38 -11.96 4.02
C PRO A 182 4.41 -11.26 3.07
N PRO A 183 4.75 -10.06 2.55
CA PRO A 183 3.89 -9.33 1.61
C PRO A 183 3.99 -9.92 0.20
N ILE A 184 3.91 -11.25 0.11
CA ILE A 184 4.09 -12.05 -1.10
C ILE A 184 2.88 -12.97 -1.25
N PRO A 185 2.00 -12.77 -2.23
CA PRO A 185 0.86 -13.64 -2.46
C PRO A 185 1.30 -15.08 -2.76
N TRP A 186 0.54 -16.07 -2.27
CA TRP A 186 0.86 -17.47 -2.53
C TRP A 186 0.83 -17.80 -4.02
N GLY A 187 1.88 -18.46 -4.52
CA GLY A 187 2.04 -18.78 -5.94
C GLY A 187 2.60 -17.63 -6.80
N TYR A 188 2.92 -16.48 -6.21
CA TYR A 188 3.48 -15.32 -6.90
C TYR A 188 4.71 -14.78 -6.17
N ALA A 189 5.47 -13.90 -6.85
CA ALA A 189 6.62 -13.21 -6.27
C ALA A 189 6.24 -11.85 -5.64
N TYR A 190 5.31 -11.12 -6.25
CA TYR A 190 4.79 -9.83 -5.81
C TYR A 190 3.48 -9.51 -6.52
N ALA A 191 2.80 -8.44 -6.15
CA ALA A 191 1.65 -7.92 -6.89
C ALA A 191 2.07 -6.78 -7.85
N MET A 192 1.35 -6.64 -8.97
CA MET A 192 1.51 -5.53 -9.91
C MET A 192 0.14 -4.96 -10.26
N THR A 193 -0.01 -3.64 -10.12
CA THR A 193 -1.24 -2.93 -10.49
C THR A 193 -0.99 -2.05 -11.71
N LEU A 194 -1.95 -2.07 -12.63
CA LEU A 194 -1.94 -1.27 -13.84
C LEU A 194 -3.00 -0.18 -13.71
N THR A 195 -2.61 1.07 -13.95
CA THR A 195 -3.51 2.20 -13.80
C THR A 195 -3.35 3.21 -14.93
N HIS A 196 -4.44 3.91 -15.26
CA HIS A 196 -4.47 4.88 -16.36
C HIS A 196 -5.22 6.13 -15.97
N ASP A 197 -4.59 7.28 -16.16
CA ASP A 197 -5.23 8.58 -16.03
C ASP A 197 -5.84 8.97 -17.38
N ILE A 198 -7.15 9.25 -17.36
CA ILE A 198 -7.91 9.57 -18.57
C ILE A 198 -8.10 11.09 -18.63
N ASP A 199 -7.02 11.77 -19.01
CA ASP A 199 -7.01 13.25 -19.12
C ASP A 199 -7.85 13.74 -20.29
N ILE A 200 -7.80 13.03 -21.41
CA ILE A 200 -8.37 13.47 -22.68
C ILE A 200 -8.97 12.26 -23.41
N LEU A 201 -10.22 12.40 -23.83
CA LEU A 201 -10.91 11.40 -24.64
C LEU A 201 -10.97 11.80 -26.11
N SER A 202 -10.95 13.12 -26.42
CA SER A 202 -11.00 13.61 -27.77
C SER A 202 -10.34 14.99 -27.89
N LEU A 203 -9.55 15.20 -28.94
CA LEU A 203 -9.06 16.53 -29.35
C LEU A 203 -10.17 17.38 -29.95
N LYS A 204 -11.23 16.76 -30.46
CA LYS A 204 -12.36 17.47 -31.05
C LYS A 204 -13.10 18.33 -30.02
N GLU A 205 -13.18 17.87 -28.78
CA GLU A 205 -13.82 18.60 -27.68
C GLU A 205 -13.01 19.79 -27.18
N MET A 206 -11.71 19.85 -27.49
CA MET A 206 -10.84 20.91 -27.05
C MET A 206 -10.96 22.18 -27.89
N PRO A 207 -10.90 23.36 -27.27
CA PRO A 207 -10.73 24.61 -28.02
C PRO A 207 -9.39 24.63 -28.78
N ILE A 208 -9.29 25.38 -29.88
CA ILE A 208 -8.02 25.61 -30.60
C ILE A 208 -7.18 26.56 -29.75
N ALA A 209 -6.53 25.99 -28.73
CA ALA A 209 -5.74 26.68 -27.72
C ALA A 209 -4.42 25.90 -27.46
N ARG A 210 -3.71 26.27 -26.41
CA ARG A 210 -2.37 25.76 -26.06
C ARG A 210 -2.25 24.23 -26.17
N THR A 211 -3.21 23.47 -25.65
CA THR A 211 -3.14 21.99 -25.65
C THR A 211 -3.32 21.41 -27.06
N PHE A 212 -4.31 21.92 -27.82
CA PHE A 212 -4.54 21.52 -29.19
C PHE A 212 -3.34 21.89 -30.09
N LEU A 213 -2.86 23.11 -30.03
CA LEU A 213 -1.69 23.56 -30.78
C LEU A 213 -0.41 22.84 -30.33
N GLY A 214 -0.28 22.55 -29.05
CA GLY A 214 0.81 21.75 -28.49
C GLY A 214 0.88 20.32 -29.06
N TYR A 215 -0.27 19.69 -29.33
CA TYR A 215 -0.29 18.40 -30.03
C TYR A 215 0.34 18.52 -31.43
N PHE A 216 0.00 19.55 -32.20
CA PHE A 216 0.56 19.77 -33.54
C PHE A 216 2.04 20.10 -33.50
N TYR A 217 2.50 20.90 -32.56
CA TYR A 217 3.92 21.17 -32.34
C TYR A 217 4.69 19.90 -32.02
N ARG A 218 4.19 19.07 -31.11
CA ARG A 218 4.81 17.79 -30.76
C ARG A 218 4.80 16.80 -31.92
N SER A 219 3.70 16.78 -32.68
CA SER A 219 3.55 15.85 -33.82
C SER A 219 4.37 16.28 -35.05
N SER A 220 4.73 17.54 -35.18
CA SER A 220 5.53 18.08 -36.31
C SER A 220 7.00 18.33 -35.90
N VAL A 221 7.27 19.47 -35.27
CA VAL A 221 8.63 19.96 -35.00
C VAL A 221 9.40 19.02 -34.07
N LEU A 222 8.76 18.64 -32.95
CA LEU A 222 9.43 17.79 -31.97
C LEU A 222 9.59 16.34 -32.46
N ASN A 223 8.57 15.80 -33.12
CA ASN A 223 8.62 14.48 -33.74
C ASN A 223 9.75 14.41 -34.79
N TRP A 224 9.93 15.47 -35.60
CA TRP A 224 11.05 15.57 -36.54
C TRP A 224 12.42 15.59 -35.84
N LYS A 225 12.56 16.39 -34.74
CA LYS A 225 13.79 16.42 -33.95
C LYS A 225 14.11 15.05 -33.35
N ARG A 226 13.12 14.36 -32.79
CA ARG A 226 13.25 13.04 -32.18
C ARG A 226 13.58 11.95 -33.21
N TRP A 227 12.98 12.03 -34.39
CA TRP A 227 13.32 11.13 -35.50
C TRP A 227 14.79 11.33 -35.94
N ARG A 228 15.25 12.57 -36.11
CA ARG A 228 16.65 12.86 -36.45
C ARG A 228 17.64 12.41 -35.37
N SER A 229 17.27 12.44 -34.12
CA SER A 229 18.12 11.96 -33.00
C SER A 229 17.99 10.45 -32.74
N GLY A 230 17.23 9.72 -33.55
CA GLY A 230 17.03 8.27 -33.39
C GLY A 230 16.10 7.85 -32.25
N LYS A 231 15.47 8.78 -31.56
CA LYS A 231 14.51 8.50 -30.48
C LYS A 231 13.15 7.97 -30.98
N VAL A 232 12.82 8.19 -32.27
CA VAL A 232 11.56 7.77 -32.92
C VAL A 232 11.89 6.97 -34.18
N LYS A 233 11.23 5.83 -34.37
CA LYS A 233 11.37 4.97 -35.57
C LYS A 233 10.78 5.69 -36.79
N THR A 234 11.37 5.48 -37.98
CA THR A 234 10.90 6.13 -39.24
C THR A 234 9.42 5.86 -39.54
N ALA A 235 8.95 4.64 -39.31
CA ALA A 235 7.54 4.29 -39.51
C ALA A 235 6.60 5.08 -38.56
N GLU A 236 7.03 5.30 -37.31
CA GLU A 236 6.26 6.08 -36.33
C GLU A 236 6.27 7.57 -36.65
N PHE A 237 7.38 8.08 -37.21
CA PHE A 237 7.43 9.45 -37.67
C PHE A 237 6.33 9.71 -38.74
N TYR A 238 6.26 8.90 -39.81
CA TYR A 238 5.27 9.04 -40.84
C TYR A 238 3.85 8.76 -40.34
N ARG A 239 3.70 7.79 -39.44
CA ARG A 239 2.41 7.52 -38.79
C ARG A 239 1.92 8.72 -37.97
N THR A 240 2.81 9.40 -37.26
CA THR A 240 2.46 10.62 -36.52
C THR A 240 2.00 11.75 -37.45
N ILE A 241 2.69 11.96 -38.59
CA ILE A 241 2.26 12.95 -39.58
C ILE A 241 0.88 12.61 -40.14
N TRP A 242 0.61 11.33 -40.45
CA TRP A 242 -0.69 10.88 -40.92
C TRP A 242 -1.79 11.10 -39.86
N GLU A 243 -1.52 10.77 -38.60
CA GLU A 243 -2.46 11.00 -37.50
C GLU A 243 -2.73 12.48 -37.25
N MET A 244 -1.75 13.33 -37.45
CA MET A 244 -1.92 14.77 -37.39
C MET A 244 -2.92 15.28 -38.45
N VAL A 245 -2.80 14.81 -39.71
CA VAL A 245 -3.74 15.12 -40.80
C VAL A 245 -5.15 14.62 -40.46
N ARG A 246 -5.27 13.37 -39.98
CA ARG A 246 -6.56 12.79 -39.57
C ARG A 246 -7.22 13.56 -38.43
N THR A 247 -6.44 14.05 -37.48
CA THR A 247 -6.93 14.82 -36.35
C THR A 247 -7.49 16.18 -36.80
N TRP A 248 -6.87 16.82 -37.79
CA TRP A 248 -7.45 18.01 -38.44
C TRP A 248 -8.78 17.69 -39.15
N ALA A 249 -8.84 16.61 -39.92
CA ALA A 249 -10.08 16.16 -40.56
C ALA A 249 -11.18 15.91 -39.53
N ALA A 250 -10.84 15.26 -38.41
CA ALA A 250 -11.80 15.00 -37.32
C ALA A 250 -12.34 16.28 -36.69
N LYS A 251 -11.53 17.35 -36.58
CA LYS A 251 -11.97 18.66 -36.04
C LYS A 251 -13.08 19.28 -36.89
N VAL A 252 -13.08 19.05 -38.20
CA VAL A 252 -14.13 19.50 -39.12
C VAL A 252 -15.23 18.44 -39.35
N GLY A 253 -15.29 17.40 -38.52
CA GLY A 253 -16.35 16.40 -38.55
C GLY A 253 -16.07 15.16 -39.40
N LEU A 254 -14.86 15.01 -39.93
CA LEU A 254 -14.49 13.87 -40.78
C LEU A 254 -13.68 12.81 -40.01
N GLY A 255 -14.38 11.78 -39.50
CA GLY A 255 -13.77 10.66 -38.80
C GLY A 255 -13.45 10.89 -37.33
N GLN A 256 -12.55 10.07 -36.78
CA GLN A 256 -12.11 10.10 -35.38
C GLN A 256 -10.71 10.69 -35.27
N ASP A 257 -10.49 11.53 -34.25
CA ASP A 257 -9.15 12.02 -33.92
C ASP A 257 -8.28 10.94 -33.23
N VAL A 258 -7.01 11.24 -33.06
CA VAL A 258 -6.02 10.30 -32.53
C VAL A 258 -6.36 9.85 -31.11
N TRP A 259 -6.92 10.74 -30.27
CA TRP A 259 -7.19 10.42 -28.86
C TRP A 259 -8.54 9.74 -28.63
N GLN A 260 -9.51 9.93 -29.52
CA GLN A 260 -10.71 9.09 -29.53
C GLN A 260 -10.39 7.60 -29.73
N ARG A 261 -9.24 7.29 -30.34
CA ARG A 261 -8.75 5.93 -30.53
C ARG A 261 -7.77 5.46 -29.43
N ALA A 262 -7.31 6.37 -28.58
CA ALA A 262 -6.33 6.07 -27.57
C ALA A 262 -6.84 5.06 -26.54
N LEU A 263 -8.00 5.32 -25.95
CA LEU A 263 -8.62 4.40 -24.99
C LEU A 263 -8.97 3.03 -25.60
N PRO A 264 -9.65 2.93 -26.75
CA PRO A 264 -9.84 1.63 -27.41
C PRO A 264 -8.53 0.89 -27.69
N THR A 265 -7.48 1.58 -28.15
CA THR A 265 -6.16 0.96 -28.40
C THR A 265 -5.56 0.35 -27.13
N LEU A 266 -5.66 1.07 -26.00
CA LEU A 266 -5.24 0.58 -24.69
C LEU A 266 -6.04 -0.67 -24.28
N LEU A 267 -7.37 -0.59 -24.30
CA LEU A 267 -8.24 -1.70 -23.88
C LEU A 267 -8.03 -2.96 -24.75
N ASP A 268 -7.86 -2.79 -26.06
CA ASP A 268 -7.55 -3.91 -26.98
C ASP A 268 -6.18 -4.53 -26.69
N LEU A 269 -5.19 -3.72 -26.31
CA LEU A 269 -3.89 -4.22 -25.89
C LEU A 269 -4.02 -5.05 -24.62
N GLU A 270 -4.70 -4.54 -23.59
CA GLU A 270 -4.89 -5.24 -22.33
C GLU A 270 -5.72 -6.53 -22.48
N LYS A 271 -6.77 -6.50 -23.32
CA LYS A 271 -7.52 -7.72 -23.70
C LYS A 271 -6.61 -8.78 -24.31
N ARG A 272 -5.75 -8.39 -25.26
CA ARG A 272 -4.78 -9.32 -25.90
C ARG A 272 -3.76 -9.85 -24.91
N LEU A 273 -3.32 -8.99 -23.98
CA LEU A 273 -2.41 -9.39 -22.91
C LEU A 273 -3.11 -10.18 -21.79
N GLY A 274 -4.45 -10.27 -21.77
CA GLY A 274 -5.19 -10.93 -20.70
C GLY A 274 -4.97 -10.27 -19.35
N VAL A 275 -4.92 -8.94 -19.30
CA VAL A 275 -4.81 -8.12 -18.07
C VAL A 275 -5.96 -7.12 -18.02
N ARG A 276 -6.18 -6.57 -16.82
CA ARG A 276 -7.12 -5.48 -16.55
C ARG A 276 -6.44 -4.45 -15.68
N SER A 277 -6.95 -3.22 -15.77
CA SER A 277 -6.40 -2.04 -15.09
C SER A 277 -7.50 -1.20 -14.46
N SER A 278 -7.11 -0.21 -13.66
CA SER A 278 -7.99 0.85 -13.18
C SER A 278 -7.81 2.10 -14.04
N LEU A 279 -8.94 2.68 -14.44
CA LEU A 279 -9.02 3.88 -15.27
C LEU A 279 -9.62 5.02 -14.44
N TYR A 280 -8.85 6.07 -14.22
CA TYR A 280 -9.30 7.22 -13.44
C TYR A 280 -9.83 8.31 -14.36
N PHE A 281 -11.10 8.70 -14.17
CA PHE A 281 -11.81 9.70 -14.97
C PHE A 281 -11.97 11.00 -14.21
N MET A 282 -11.77 12.15 -14.90
CA MET A 282 -12.02 13.45 -14.30
C MET A 282 -13.52 13.66 -14.05
N PRO A 283 -13.92 14.04 -12.83
CA PRO A 283 -15.34 14.11 -12.45
C PRO A 283 -16.07 15.30 -13.06
N PHE A 284 -15.36 16.40 -13.33
CA PHE A 284 -15.96 17.65 -13.83
C PHE A 284 -15.12 18.25 -14.96
N PRO A 285 -15.74 18.79 -16.00
CA PRO A 285 -15.03 19.51 -17.06
C PRO A 285 -14.65 20.92 -16.65
N GLU A 286 -13.66 21.48 -17.35
CA GLU A 286 -13.33 22.91 -17.41
C GLU A 286 -13.20 23.63 -16.05
N LYS A 287 -12.42 23.03 -15.12
CA LYS A 287 -12.08 23.65 -13.84
C LYS A 287 -10.62 24.09 -13.80
N PRO A 288 -10.31 25.31 -13.34
CA PRO A 288 -8.93 25.74 -13.13
C PRO A 288 -8.25 24.95 -12.01
N GLY A 289 -9.02 24.52 -11.01
CA GLY A 289 -8.52 23.80 -9.84
C GLY A 289 -7.78 24.72 -8.86
N ILE A 290 -7.43 24.15 -7.70
CA ILE A 290 -6.70 24.84 -6.64
C ILE A 290 -5.21 24.49 -6.77
N LEU A 291 -4.33 25.47 -6.61
CA LEU A 291 -2.88 25.26 -6.55
C LEU A 291 -2.48 24.87 -5.12
N PRO A 292 -1.61 23.86 -4.94
CA PRO A 292 -0.93 23.61 -3.67
C PRO A 292 -0.19 24.84 -3.16
N GLU A 293 -0.01 24.94 -1.85
CA GLU A 293 0.56 26.13 -1.20
C GLU A 293 1.98 26.45 -1.71
N HIS A 294 2.83 25.45 -1.81
CA HIS A 294 4.21 25.62 -2.32
C HIS A 294 4.26 26.22 -3.74
N LEU A 295 3.31 25.90 -4.63
CA LEU A 295 3.23 26.47 -5.97
C LEU A 295 2.68 27.91 -5.94
N ARG A 296 1.77 28.20 -5.02
CA ARG A 296 1.29 29.58 -4.79
C ARG A 296 2.39 30.47 -4.24
N GLU A 297 3.21 29.97 -3.31
CA GLU A 297 4.37 30.67 -2.77
C GLU A 297 5.44 30.92 -3.84
N ALA A 298 5.64 29.98 -4.75
CA ALA A 298 6.51 30.14 -5.92
C ALA A 298 5.95 31.12 -6.97
N LYS A 299 4.77 31.74 -6.70
CA LYS A 299 4.06 32.66 -7.61
C LYS A 299 3.72 32.04 -8.97
N GLU A 300 3.53 30.74 -8.99
CA GLU A 300 3.01 30.08 -10.20
C GLU A 300 1.56 30.50 -10.42
N SER A 301 1.22 30.80 -11.66
CA SER A 301 -0.15 31.12 -12.04
C SER A 301 -0.95 29.84 -12.24
N ALA A 302 -2.13 29.77 -11.62
CA ALA A 302 -3.06 28.69 -11.87
C ALA A 302 -3.38 28.61 -13.38
N PRO A 303 -3.37 27.41 -13.97
CA PRO A 303 -3.80 27.24 -15.36
C PRO A 303 -5.28 27.61 -15.49
N ALA A 304 -5.65 28.15 -16.64
CA ALA A 304 -7.05 28.51 -16.92
C ALA A 304 -7.99 27.31 -16.83
N ASN A 305 -7.48 26.15 -17.17
CA ASN A 305 -8.17 24.88 -17.00
C ASN A 305 -7.16 23.77 -16.67
N ARG A 306 -7.37 23.10 -15.56
CA ARG A 306 -6.61 21.90 -15.13
C ARG A 306 -7.45 20.63 -15.28
N ALA A 307 -8.77 20.76 -15.39
CA ALA A 307 -9.67 19.62 -15.60
C ALA A 307 -9.74 19.20 -17.07
N ALA A 308 -10.43 18.09 -17.33
CA ALA A 308 -10.73 17.65 -18.69
C ALA A 308 -11.64 18.62 -19.44
N PHE A 309 -11.63 18.53 -20.77
CA PHE A 309 -12.63 19.19 -21.61
C PHE A 309 -13.86 18.29 -21.87
N TYR A 310 -13.80 17.00 -21.55
CA TYR A 310 -14.94 16.11 -21.64
C TYR A 310 -15.80 16.16 -20.37
N ASP A 311 -17.12 16.05 -20.54
CA ASP A 311 -18.03 15.76 -19.43
C ASP A 311 -18.21 14.25 -19.30
N VAL A 312 -17.74 13.68 -18.19
CA VAL A 312 -17.79 12.24 -17.91
C VAL A 312 -19.20 11.65 -17.95
N ALA A 313 -20.25 12.45 -17.69
CA ALA A 313 -21.63 11.98 -17.75
C ALA A 313 -22.04 11.53 -19.16
N LYS A 314 -21.43 12.08 -20.21
CA LYS A 314 -21.65 11.64 -21.59
C LYS A 314 -21.09 10.24 -21.89
N TYR A 315 -20.26 9.73 -20.99
CA TYR A 315 -19.55 8.46 -21.10
C TYR A 315 -20.06 7.39 -20.12
N GLN A 316 -21.23 7.58 -19.52
CA GLN A 316 -21.81 6.65 -18.52
C GLN A 316 -21.86 5.20 -19.05
N THR A 317 -22.32 5.01 -20.30
CA THR A 317 -22.35 3.65 -20.91
C THR A 317 -20.96 3.06 -21.04
N LEU A 318 -19.93 3.88 -21.33
CA LEU A 318 -18.54 3.43 -21.37
C LEU A 318 -18.08 2.96 -19.97
N LEU A 319 -18.33 3.77 -18.92
CA LEU A 319 -17.91 3.43 -17.57
C LEU A 319 -18.57 2.13 -17.08
N ALA A 320 -19.88 1.97 -17.31
CA ALA A 320 -20.59 0.74 -16.96
C ALA A 320 -20.05 -0.46 -17.73
N GLY A 321 -19.81 -0.34 -19.05
CA GLY A 321 -19.25 -1.40 -19.86
C GLY A 321 -17.82 -1.79 -19.45
N LEU A 322 -17.00 -0.86 -18.96
CA LEU A 322 -15.68 -1.16 -18.42
C LEU A 322 -15.76 -2.06 -17.18
N GLU A 323 -16.64 -1.72 -16.24
CA GLU A 323 -16.85 -2.53 -15.03
C GLU A 323 -17.39 -3.93 -15.37
N ASP A 324 -18.33 -4.04 -16.31
CA ASP A 324 -18.89 -5.32 -16.76
C ASP A 324 -17.84 -6.23 -17.44
N GLU A 325 -16.84 -5.63 -18.10
CA GLU A 325 -15.75 -6.36 -18.73
C GLU A 325 -14.53 -6.57 -17.81
N GLY A 326 -14.64 -6.20 -16.52
CA GLY A 326 -13.65 -6.46 -15.48
C GLY A 326 -12.57 -5.42 -15.30
N TRP A 327 -12.68 -4.23 -15.90
CA TRP A 327 -11.86 -3.07 -15.54
C TRP A 327 -12.41 -2.38 -14.28
N GLU A 328 -11.65 -1.47 -13.71
CA GLU A 328 -12.08 -0.64 -12.59
C GLU A 328 -12.13 0.81 -13.02
N ALA A 329 -13.25 1.50 -12.77
CA ALA A 329 -13.35 2.94 -12.94
C ALA A 329 -13.15 3.66 -11.59
N GLY A 330 -12.29 4.69 -11.59
CA GLY A 330 -11.98 5.51 -10.42
C GLY A 330 -12.02 7.01 -10.74
N VAL A 331 -11.68 7.83 -9.75
CA VAL A 331 -11.68 9.29 -9.84
C VAL A 331 -10.29 9.81 -10.19
N HIS A 332 -10.16 10.56 -11.29
CA HIS A 332 -9.01 11.43 -11.53
C HIS A 332 -9.28 12.79 -10.92
N GLY A 333 -8.90 12.93 -9.64
CA GLY A 333 -9.30 14.05 -8.80
C GLY A 333 -8.68 15.38 -9.22
N ILE A 334 -9.46 16.44 -9.18
CA ILE A 334 -8.99 17.80 -9.46
C ILE A 334 -8.64 18.50 -8.15
N ASP A 335 -9.61 18.59 -7.23
CA ASP A 335 -9.51 19.32 -5.98
C ASP A 335 -9.89 18.47 -4.75
N ALA A 336 -10.13 17.18 -4.92
CA ALA A 336 -10.48 16.26 -3.83
C ALA A 336 -9.43 16.22 -2.71
N TRP A 337 -8.16 16.51 -3.05
CA TRP A 337 -7.04 16.59 -2.11
C TRP A 337 -7.16 17.75 -1.11
N HIS A 338 -7.94 18.80 -1.46
CA HIS A 338 -7.93 20.06 -0.73
C HIS A 338 -8.84 20.07 0.49
N ASP A 339 -10.07 19.54 0.36
CA ASP A 339 -11.03 19.44 1.47
C ASP A 339 -12.11 18.38 1.22
N VAL A 340 -12.78 18.02 2.32
CA VAL A 340 -13.81 16.96 2.38
C VAL A 340 -14.99 17.22 1.44
N GLN A 341 -15.41 18.47 1.28
CA GLN A 341 -16.60 18.79 0.44
C GLN A 341 -16.29 18.55 -1.03
N ARG A 342 -15.09 18.94 -1.48
CA ARG A 342 -14.61 18.69 -2.84
C ARG A 342 -14.39 17.20 -3.07
N ALA A 343 -13.78 16.53 -2.10
CA ALA A 343 -13.59 15.08 -2.14
C ALA A 343 -14.93 14.34 -2.32
N ARG A 344 -15.95 14.68 -1.52
CA ARG A 344 -17.30 14.09 -1.64
C ARG A 344 -17.96 14.39 -2.98
N ALA A 345 -17.84 15.63 -3.48
CA ALA A 345 -18.44 16.03 -4.76
C ALA A 345 -17.82 15.25 -5.92
N GLU A 346 -16.49 15.11 -5.95
CA GLU A 346 -15.77 14.38 -6.99
C GLU A 346 -16.03 12.87 -6.91
N HIS A 347 -16.02 12.30 -5.70
CA HIS A 347 -16.38 10.90 -5.44
C HIS A 347 -17.80 10.60 -5.92
N SER A 348 -18.80 11.35 -5.43
CA SER A 348 -20.23 11.13 -5.74
C SER A 348 -20.52 11.20 -7.23
N ARG A 349 -19.80 12.07 -7.96
CA ARG A 349 -19.97 12.22 -9.41
C ARG A 349 -19.66 10.93 -10.16
N ILE A 350 -18.58 10.27 -9.83
CA ILE A 350 -18.18 8.99 -10.46
C ILE A 350 -18.98 7.81 -9.88
N ALA A 351 -19.24 7.82 -8.57
CA ALA A 351 -20.05 6.79 -7.91
C ALA A 351 -21.43 6.61 -8.55
N VAL A 352 -22.12 7.71 -8.83
CA VAL A 352 -23.42 7.68 -9.52
C VAL A 352 -23.33 7.11 -10.93
N LEU A 353 -22.25 7.38 -11.66
CA LEU A 353 -22.09 6.93 -13.05
C LEU A 353 -21.68 5.46 -13.15
N THR A 354 -20.94 4.96 -12.17
CA THR A 354 -20.45 3.57 -12.12
C THR A 354 -21.38 2.64 -11.31
N GLY A 355 -22.25 3.20 -10.46
CA GLY A 355 -23.06 2.44 -9.51
C GLY A 355 -22.22 1.86 -8.36
N ARG A 356 -21.02 2.39 -8.07
CA ARG A 356 -20.09 1.91 -7.05
C ARG A 356 -19.79 2.97 -6.00
N ASP A 357 -19.88 2.60 -4.73
CA ASP A 357 -19.52 3.48 -3.61
C ASP A 357 -18.05 3.37 -3.21
N LYS A 358 -17.40 2.23 -3.50
CA LYS A 358 -15.97 2.03 -3.18
C LYS A 358 -15.13 2.37 -4.39
N LEU A 359 -14.60 3.58 -4.40
CA LEU A 359 -13.80 4.12 -5.49
C LEU A 359 -12.36 4.41 -5.04
N GLY A 360 -11.42 4.20 -5.96
CA GLY A 360 -10.08 4.73 -5.86
C GLY A 360 -9.98 6.14 -6.45
N VAL A 361 -8.96 6.87 -6.01
CA VAL A 361 -8.64 8.20 -6.54
C VAL A 361 -7.17 8.30 -6.91
N ARG A 362 -6.87 9.10 -7.93
CA ARG A 362 -5.55 9.65 -8.22
C ARG A 362 -5.70 11.11 -8.58
N MET A 363 -4.95 11.95 -7.90
CA MET A 363 -5.00 13.40 -8.11
C MET A 363 -4.27 13.78 -9.38
N HIS A 364 -4.92 14.59 -10.21
CA HIS A 364 -4.32 15.13 -11.43
C HIS A 364 -3.09 15.98 -11.10
N TRP A 365 -1.97 15.74 -11.80
CA TRP A 365 -0.64 16.28 -11.56
C TRP A 365 -0.05 15.90 -10.19
N LEU A 366 -0.57 14.86 -9.57
CA LEU A 366 -0.19 14.38 -8.24
C LEU A 366 -0.23 15.48 -7.15
N TYR A 367 -1.15 16.47 -7.29
CA TYR A 367 -1.30 17.51 -6.30
C TYR A 367 -1.78 16.95 -4.98
N PHE A 368 -1.03 17.25 -3.92
CA PHE A 368 -1.24 16.68 -2.62
C PHE A 368 -0.63 17.56 -1.52
N GLN A 369 -1.27 17.65 -0.36
CA GLN A 369 -0.79 18.39 0.81
C GLN A 369 -1.00 17.53 2.06
N SER A 370 0.02 16.74 2.41
CA SER A 370 -0.01 15.92 3.62
C SER A 370 0.07 16.82 4.87
N PRO A 371 -0.58 16.44 5.99
CA PRO A 371 -1.43 15.25 6.19
C PRO A 371 -2.89 15.44 5.78
N ASP A 372 -3.31 16.67 5.46
CA ASP A 372 -4.73 17.06 5.32
C ASP A 372 -5.41 16.38 4.13
N SER A 373 -4.66 16.16 3.04
CA SER A 373 -5.21 15.50 1.84
C SER A 373 -5.66 14.07 2.13
N PHE A 374 -4.90 13.29 2.87
CA PHE A 374 -5.31 11.93 3.27
C PHE A 374 -6.63 11.96 4.03
N LYS A 375 -6.75 12.89 4.98
CA LYS A 375 -7.96 13.05 5.78
C LYS A 375 -9.16 13.48 4.94
N ALA A 376 -8.96 14.42 4.03
CA ALA A 376 -10.02 14.87 3.11
C ALA A 376 -10.52 13.72 2.23
N LEU A 377 -9.62 12.89 1.70
CA LEU A 377 -9.97 11.74 0.86
C LEU A 377 -10.70 10.66 1.66
N GLU A 378 -10.24 10.31 2.88
CA GLU A 378 -10.95 9.36 3.75
C GLU A 378 -12.37 9.81 4.05
N GLU A 379 -12.54 11.05 4.55
CA GLU A 379 -13.85 11.60 4.88
C GLU A 379 -14.70 11.91 3.63
N GLY A 380 -14.07 12.03 2.48
CA GLY A 380 -14.68 12.11 1.15
C GLY A 380 -15.33 10.81 0.70
N GLY A 381 -14.96 9.67 1.31
CA GLY A 381 -15.52 8.36 1.03
C GLY A 381 -14.69 7.47 0.11
N PHE A 382 -13.46 7.87 -0.23
CA PHE A 382 -12.57 7.06 -1.06
C PHE A 382 -12.07 5.81 -0.32
N GLN A 383 -11.99 4.70 -1.04
CA GLN A 383 -11.44 3.46 -0.52
C GLN A 383 -9.92 3.49 -0.50
N TYR A 384 -9.31 4.08 -1.54
CA TYR A 384 -7.87 4.21 -1.63
C TYR A 384 -7.46 5.44 -2.43
N ASP A 385 -6.28 5.94 -2.12
CA ASP A 385 -5.53 6.89 -2.92
C ASP A 385 -4.39 6.17 -3.68
N ALA A 386 -4.08 6.62 -4.86
CA ALA A 386 -2.95 6.13 -5.67
C ALA A 386 -2.09 7.30 -6.18
N THR A 387 -2.10 8.41 -5.44
CA THR A 387 -1.43 9.66 -5.83
C THR A 387 0.03 9.70 -5.42
N PHE A 388 0.40 9.03 -4.32
CA PHE A 388 1.68 9.24 -3.64
C PHE A 388 2.87 8.68 -4.42
N GLY A 389 3.34 9.46 -5.39
CA GLY A 389 4.45 9.17 -6.29
C GLY A 389 5.12 10.46 -6.76
N PHE A 390 5.96 10.38 -7.79
CA PHE A 390 6.71 11.49 -8.35
C PHE A 390 6.29 11.78 -9.79
N ASN A 391 6.26 13.05 -10.18
CA ASN A 391 6.13 13.45 -11.57
C ASN A 391 7.48 13.41 -12.30
N GLU A 392 8.56 13.72 -11.60
CA GLU A 392 9.88 14.01 -12.15
C GLU A 392 10.71 12.73 -12.38
N VAL A 393 10.51 11.73 -11.54
CA VAL A 393 11.29 10.48 -11.52
C VAL A 393 10.40 9.27 -11.25
N VAL A 394 10.96 8.07 -11.38
CA VAL A 394 10.36 6.83 -10.90
C VAL A 394 11.10 6.37 -9.63
N GLY A 395 10.37 5.80 -8.68
CA GLY A 395 10.96 5.39 -7.40
C GLY A 395 9.96 5.24 -6.27
N PHE A 396 10.45 5.40 -5.03
CA PHE A 396 9.72 5.08 -3.80
C PHE A 396 9.50 6.32 -2.93
N ARG A 397 8.47 7.09 -3.22
CA ARG A 397 8.15 8.29 -2.43
C ARG A 397 7.84 7.95 -0.96
N ALA A 398 7.04 6.91 -0.73
CA ALA A 398 6.75 6.39 0.61
C ALA A 398 7.83 5.44 1.17
N GLY A 399 8.92 5.20 0.44
CA GLY A 399 9.99 4.29 0.85
C GLY A 399 9.59 2.81 0.93
N THR A 400 8.42 2.42 0.42
CA THR A 400 7.89 1.05 0.49
C THR A 400 7.18 0.63 -0.78
N LEU A 401 7.18 -0.68 -1.03
CA LEU A 401 6.38 -1.38 -2.03
C LEU A 401 5.00 -1.80 -1.51
N GLN A 402 4.77 -1.68 -0.21
CA GLN A 402 3.53 -2.18 0.37
C GLN A 402 2.48 -1.07 0.45
N PRO A 403 1.22 -1.36 0.09
CA PRO A 403 0.11 -0.49 0.45
C PRO A 403 0.01 -0.33 1.96
N TYR A 404 -0.38 0.86 2.41
CA TYR A 404 -0.45 1.19 3.83
C TYR A 404 -1.64 2.10 4.15
N HIS A 405 -1.99 2.20 5.43
CA HIS A 405 -2.92 3.22 5.89
C HIS A 405 -2.14 4.47 6.32
N PRO A 406 -2.43 5.66 5.77
CA PRO A 406 -1.86 6.90 6.28
C PRO A 406 -2.14 7.05 7.78
N LEU A 407 -1.17 7.55 8.56
CA LEU A 407 -1.20 7.46 10.02
C LEU A 407 -2.36 8.22 10.68
N ASN A 408 -2.94 9.20 9.97
CA ASN A 408 -4.11 9.96 10.39
C ASN A 408 -5.44 9.38 9.84
N CYS A 409 -5.40 8.25 9.13
CA CYS A 409 -6.55 7.57 8.53
C CYS A 409 -6.81 6.21 9.17
N GLN A 410 -8.05 5.73 9.07
CA GLN A 410 -8.47 4.44 9.61
C GLN A 410 -8.86 3.45 8.51
N THR A 411 -9.40 3.93 7.41
CA THR A 411 -9.99 3.12 6.35
C THR A 411 -9.38 3.37 4.99
N LEU A 412 -8.82 4.55 4.77
CA LEU A 412 -8.18 4.89 3.51
C LEU A 412 -6.88 4.07 3.34
N TRP A 413 -6.74 3.44 2.20
CA TRP A 413 -5.47 2.87 1.76
C TRP A 413 -4.69 3.87 0.91
N GLU A 414 -3.37 3.91 1.08
CA GLU A 414 -2.46 4.46 0.09
C GLU A 414 -1.84 3.32 -0.71
N LEU A 415 -1.97 3.38 -2.04
CA LEU A 415 -1.29 2.51 -3.00
C LEU A 415 -0.19 3.31 -3.69
N PRO A 416 1.06 3.28 -3.20
CA PRO A 416 2.12 4.13 -3.72
C PRO A 416 2.35 3.97 -5.22
N LEU A 417 2.54 5.07 -5.93
CA LEU A 417 2.88 5.08 -7.35
C LEU A 417 4.40 4.99 -7.53
N HIS A 418 4.85 3.99 -8.29
CA HIS A 418 6.29 3.73 -8.45
C HIS A 418 6.81 4.07 -9.85
N ILE A 419 6.05 3.76 -10.89
CA ILE A 419 6.50 3.90 -12.28
C ILE A 419 5.42 4.62 -13.07
N GLN A 420 5.78 5.70 -13.77
CA GLN A 420 4.86 6.37 -14.68
C GLN A 420 5.53 6.77 -16.00
N ASP A 421 4.74 6.75 -17.06
CA ASP A 421 5.17 7.08 -18.41
C ASP A 421 5.64 8.54 -18.55
N GLY A 422 4.94 9.48 -17.87
CA GLY A 422 5.29 10.89 -17.86
C GLY A 422 6.69 11.13 -17.31
N ALA A 423 7.02 10.57 -16.14
CA ALA A 423 8.34 10.69 -15.53
C ALA A 423 9.43 10.08 -16.41
N LEU A 424 9.17 8.90 -17.00
CA LEU A 424 10.18 8.20 -17.80
C LEU A 424 10.47 8.89 -19.14
N MET A 425 9.43 9.26 -19.88
CA MET A 425 9.55 9.62 -21.29
C MET A 425 9.02 11.02 -21.62
N GLY A 426 8.49 11.73 -20.60
CA GLY A 426 8.05 13.12 -20.73
C GLY A 426 9.22 14.06 -20.99
N GLU A 427 8.99 15.06 -21.86
CA GLU A 427 10.01 16.02 -22.31
C GLU A 427 10.49 16.96 -21.19
N GLU A 428 9.63 17.18 -20.20
CA GLU A 428 9.90 18.05 -19.05
C GLU A 428 10.52 17.28 -17.87
N HIS A 429 10.70 15.95 -18.04
CA HIS A 429 11.21 15.05 -17.00
C HIS A 429 12.47 14.30 -17.49
N LEU A 430 12.51 12.96 -17.40
CA LEU A 430 13.72 12.21 -17.75
C LEU A 430 13.96 12.10 -19.26
N ASP A 431 12.97 12.34 -20.11
CA ASP A 431 13.01 12.29 -21.60
C ASP A 431 13.78 11.08 -22.17
N LEU A 432 13.58 9.90 -21.54
CA LEU A 432 14.28 8.69 -21.93
C LEU A 432 13.72 8.10 -23.23
N ASN A 433 14.57 7.43 -24.01
CA ASN A 433 14.11 6.52 -25.04
C ASN A 433 13.52 5.24 -24.41
N ARG A 434 12.87 4.40 -25.21
CA ARG A 434 12.16 3.20 -24.72
C ARG A 434 13.05 2.20 -24.01
N GLU A 435 14.28 2.01 -24.50
CA GLU A 435 15.24 1.08 -23.90
C GLU A 435 15.73 1.59 -22.54
N ASP A 436 16.07 2.87 -22.48
CA ASP A 436 16.50 3.51 -21.23
C ASP A 436 15.36 3.62 -20.22
N ALA A 437 14.14 3.88 -20.68
CA ALA A 437 12.93 3.90 -19.83
C ALA A 437 12.68 2.53 -19.20
N PHE A 438 12.76 1.44 -19.98
CA PHE A 438 12.64 0.09 -19.46
C PHE A 438 13.73 -0.23 -18.45
N ARG A 439 15.00 0.08 -18.77
CA ARG A 439 16.15 -0.12 -17.87
C ARG A 439 16.02 0.69 -16.57
N LYS A 440 15.47 1.91 -16.64
CA LYS A 440 15.26 2.75 -15.46
C LYS A 440 14.21 2.19 -14.50
N ALA A 441 13.20 1.51 -15.04
CA ALA A 441 12.15 0.89 -14.24
C ALA A 441 12.56 -0.47 -13.64
N GLN A 442 13.54 -1.17 -14.26
CA GLN A 442 13.94 -2.53 -13.88
C GLN A 442 14.31 -2.69 -12.39
N PRO A 443 15.11 -1.79 -11.75
CA PRO A 443 15.45 -1.94 -10.34
C PRO A 443 14.22 -1.97 -9.40
N ILE A 444 13.13 -1.29 -9.77
CA ILE A 444 11.89 -1.30 -8.98
C ILE A 444 11.26 -2.71 -9.01
N LEU A 445 11.24 -3.36 -10.18
CA LEU A 445 10.78 -4.75 -10.31
C LEU A 445 11.68 -5.72 -9.55
N ASP A 446 13.01 -5.49 -9.58
CA ASP A 446 13.99 -6.32 -8.86
C ASP A 446 13.78 -6.22 -7.34
N PHE A 447 13.50 -5.01 -6.80
CA PHE A 447 13.14 -4.85 -5.40
C PHE A 447 11.82 -5.54 -5.06
N ALA A 448 10.80 -5.43 -5.93
CA ALA A 448 9.52 -6.11 -5.72
C ALA A 448 9.69 -7.63 -5.68
N LYS A 449 10.51 -8.19 -6.56
CA LYS A 449 10.84 -9.62 -6.56
C LYS A 449 11.57 -10.06 -5.27
N ARG A 450 12.39 -9.17 -4.70
CA ARG A 450 13.13 -9.45 -3.46
C ARG A 450 12.25 -9.35 -2.22
N PHE A 451 11.44 -8.30 -2.10
CA PHE A 451 10.71 -7.97 -0.87
C PHE A 451 9.23 -8.32 -0.92
N GLY A 452 8.67 -8.57 -2.11
CA GLY A 452 7.22 -8.63 -2.31
C GLY A 452 6.62 -7.24 -2.38
N GLY A 453 5.36 -7.10 -1.95
CA GLY A 453 4.61 -5.85 -2.04
C GLY A 453 3.83 -5.72 -3.34
N ALA A 454 3.53 -4.50 -3.76
CA ALA A 454 2.77 -4.17 -4.95
C ALA A 454 3.44 -3.05 -5.76
N VAL A 455 3.86 -3.34 -6.98
CA VAL A 455 4.34 -2.31 -7.91
C VAL A 455 3.14 -1.68 -8.60
N SER A 456 2.99 -0.35 -8.52
CA SER A 456 1.94 0.40 -9.21
C SER A 456 2.52 1.12 -10.43
N LEU A 457 1.89 0.90 -11.59
CA LEU A 457 2.23 1.52 -12.87
C LEU A 457 1.14 2.52 -13.28
N LEU A 458 1.55 3.67 -13.77
CA LEU A 458 0.69 4.65 -14.43
C LEU A 458 1.10 4.83 -15.87
N TRP A 459 0.14 4.65 -16.79
CA TRP A 459 0.26 5.02 -18.19
C TRP A 459 -0.95 5.82 -18.63
N HIS A 460 -0.74 7.03 -19.17
CA HIS A 460 -1.85 7.84 -19.70
C HIS A 460 -2.40 7.22 -20.99
N ASN A 461 -3.70 7.31 -21.23
CA ASN A 461 -4.31 6.77 -22.43
C ASN A 461 -3.70 7.34 -23.73
N GLN A 462 -3.29 8.62 -23.75
CA GLN A 462 -2.63 9.23 -24.92
C GLN A 462 -1.26 8.61 -25.25
N SER A 463 -0.66 7.89 -24.34
CA SER A 463 0.67 7.27 -24.50
C SER A 463 0.67 6.07 -25.45
N PHE A 464 -0.53 5.52 -25.76
CA PHE A 464 -0.66 4.40 -26.68
C PHE A 464 -0.80 4.80 -28.16
N THR A 465 -0.91 6.08 -28.44
CA THR A 465 -1.10 6.62 -29.80
C THR A 465 -0.04 7.68 -30.14
N ALA A 466 -0.17 8.25 -31.35
CA ALA A 466 0.70 9.34 -31.79
C ALA A 466 0.54 10.59 -30.92
N PRO A 467 1.64 11.34 -30.71
CA PRO A 467 3.01 11.13 -31.19
C PRO A 467 3.87 10.27 -30.24
N ARG A 468 3.32 9.78 -29.13
CA ARG A 468 4.07 9.15 -28.04
C ARG A 468 4.48 7.71 -28.34
N PHE A 469 3.54 6.84 -28.68
CA PHE A 469 3.74 5.39 -28.90
C PHE A 469 4.54 4.72 -27.77
N TRP A 470 4.28 5.08 -26.51
CA TRP A 470 4.97 4.56 -25.32
C TRP A 470 4.40 3.24 -24.80
N GLY A 471 3.36 2.73 -25.45
CA GLY A 471 2.74 1.44 -25.12
C GLY A 471 3.68 0.25 -25.21
N GLU A 472 4.77 0.32 -26.03
CA GLU A 472 5.79 -0.72 -26.13
C GLU A 472 6.50 -0.94 -24.78
N VAL A 473 6.81 0.13 -24.03
CA VAL A 473 7.46 0.02 -22.70
C VAL A 473 6.49 -0.58 -21.68
N TYR A 474 5.22 -0.18 -21.72
CA TYR A 474 4.16 -0.75 -20.89
C TYR A 474 4.01 -2.26 -21.11
N GLU A 475 3.92 -2.69 -22.35
CA GLU A 475 3.84 -4.11 -22.74
C GLU A 475 5.06 -4.91 -22.24
N ARG A 476 6.27 -4.34 -22.37
CA ARG A 476 7.51 -4.96 -21.86
C ARG A 476 7.54 -5.08 -20.35
N LEU A 477 7.04 -4.08 -19.61
CA LEU A 477 6.95 -4.13 -18.14
C LEU A 477 5.96 -5.22 -17.69
N ILE A 478 4.81 -5.37 -18.35
CA ILE A 478 3.87 -6.45 -18.09
C ILE A 478 4.50 -7.82 -18.38
N ALA A 479 5.18 -7.96 -19.51
CA ALA A 479 5.87 -9.20 -19.87
C ALA A 479 6.97 -9.57 -18.86
N GLN A 480 7.74 -8.57 -18.40
CA GLN A 480 8.75 -8.79 -17.36
C GLN A 480 8.10 -9.17 -16.03
N GLY A 481 7.03 -8.48 -15.62
CA GLY A 481 6.29 -8.83 -14.41
C GLY A 481 5.82 -10.29 -14.42
N ARG A 482 5.24 -10.75 -15.53
CA ARG A 482 4.84 -12.16 -15.69
C ARG A 482 6.01 -13.13 -15.59
N LYS A 483 7.12 -12.80 -16.27
CA LYS A 483 8.35 -13.61 -16.20
C LYS A 483 8.88 -13.71 -14.77
N ASP A 484 8.75 -12.65 -13.99
CA ASP A 484 9.18 -12.59 -12.59
C ASP A 484 8.17 -13.22 -11.63
N GLY A 485 7.01 -13.67 -12.12
CA GLY A 485 5.97 -14.28 -11.32
C GLY A 485 5.06 -13.28 -10.61
N ALA A 486 4.83 -12.09 -11.17
CA ALA A 486 3.92 -11.10 -10.60
C ALA A 486 2.45 -11.54 -10.69
N TRP A 487 1.68 -11.28 -9.63
CA TRP A 487 0.22 -11.28 -9.65
C TRP A 487 -0.27 -9.94 -10.18
N ILE A 488 -0.65 -9.90 -11.47
CA ILE A 488 -1.17 -8.69 -12.10
C ILE A 488 -2.66 -8.62 -11.85
N ALA A 489 -3.09 -7.63 -11.05
CA ALA A 489 -4.46 -7.51 -10.60
C ALA A 489 -4.87 -6.04 -10.44
N LEU A 490 -6.19 -5.84 -10.27
CA LEU A 490 -6.73 -4.50 -10.01
C LEU A 490 -6.27 -3.97 -8.64
N PRO A 491 -6.09 -2.66 -8.46
CA PRO A 491 -5.85 -2.05 -7.17
C PRO A 491 -6.77 -2.54 -6.06
N ARG A 492 -8.09 -2.58 -6.30
CA ARG A 492 -9.07 -3.07 -5.31
C ARG A 492 -8.82 -4.51 -4.85
N ASP A 493 -8.38 -5.40 -5.76
CA ASP A 493 -8.13 -6.81 -5.45
C ASP A 493 -6.82 -6.96 -4.65
N VAL A 494 -5.79 -6.21 -5.04
CA VAL A 494 -4.52 -6.16 -4.31
C VAL A 494 -4.73 -5.64 -2.89
N LEU A 495 -5.48 -4.55 -2.72
CA LEU A 495 -5.79 -3.98 -1.40
C LEU A 495 -6.66 -4.90 -0.55
N HIS A 496 -7.60 -5.62 -1.17
CA HIS A 496 -8.36 -6.67 -0.48
C HIS A 496 -7.43 -7.77 0.03
N TRP A 497 -6.47 -8.23 -0.78
CA TRP A 497 -5.47 -9.21 -0.34
C TRP A 497 -4.62 -8.69 0.83
N PHE A 498 -4.15 -7.44 0.78
CA PHE A 498 -3.40 -6.83 1.89
C PHE A 498 -4.26 -6.70 3.15
N THR A 499 -5.56 -6.41 3.01
CA THR A 499 -6.53 -6.42 4.13
C THR A 499 -6.61 -7.82 4.75
N CYS A 500 -6.77 -8.86 3.94
CA CYS A 500 -6.79 -10.24 4.43
C CYS A 500 -5.48 -10.62 5.11
N ARG A 501 -4.33 -10.26 4.53
CA ARG A 501 -3.01 -10.51 5.12
C ARG A 501 -2.87 -9.85 6.50
N ARG A 502 -3.26 -8.59 6.65
CA ARG A 502 -3.20 -7.87 7.93
C ARG A 502 -4.15 -8.41 8.99
N ARG A 503 -5.30 -8.95 8.56
CA ARG A 503 -6.29 -9.57 9.45
C ARG A 503 -5.97 -11.03 9.76
N CYS A 504 -5.12 -11.68 8.99
CA CYS A 504 -4.70 -13.06 9.23
C CYS A 504 -3.95 -13.15 10.56
N ARG A 505 -4.37 -14.07 11.42
CA ARG A 505 -3.69 -14.44 12.65
C ARG A 505 -3.30 -15.90 12.53
N ALA A 506 -2.00 -16.18 12.64
CA ALA A 506 -1.46 -17.52 12.59
C ALA A 506 -0.82 -17.86 13.95
N GLU A 507 -1.21 -18.97 14.54
CA GLU A 507 -0.69 -19.43 15.82
C GLU A 507 -0.13 -20.84 15.67
N LEU A 508 1.10 -21.05 16.15
CA LEU A 508 1.77 -22.33 16.18
C LEU A 508 1.58 -22.99 17.55
N SER A 509 1.10 -24.22 17.55
CA SER A 509 1.10 -25.10 18.70
C SER A 509 2.00 -26.30 18.42
N THR A 510 2.87 -26.66 19.36
CA THR A 510 3.83 -27.76 19.24
C THR A 510 3.58 -28.79 20.32
N GLU A 511 3.44 -30.06 19.94
CA GLU A 511 3.28 -31.20 20.84
C GLU A 511 4.22 -32.32 20.39
N GLY A 512 5.40 -32.36 21.01
CA GLY A 512 6.47 -33.26 20.57
C GLY A 512 6.84 -33.05 19.11
N THR A 513 6.70 -34.10 18.29
CA THR A 513 6.97 -34.05 16.84
C THR A 513 5.77 -33.55 16.01
N HIS A 514 4.60 -33.40 16.63
CA HIS A 514 3.37 -32.98 15.94
C HIS A 514 3.12 -31.51 16.19
N TRP A 515 3.15 -30.72 15.13
CA TRP A 515 2.92 -29.29 15.16
C TRP A 515 1.63 -28.94 14.44
N GLN A 516 0.95 -27.93 14.94
CA GLN A 516 -0.29 -27.41 14.34
C GLN A 516 -0.21 -25.89 14.19
N ILE A 517 -0.57 -25.40 13.02
CA ILE A 517 -0.74 -23.97 12.79
C ILE A 517 -2.22 -23.71 12.54
N SER A 518 -2.83 -22.93 13.41
CA SER A 518 -4.20 -22.45 13.27
C SER A 518 -4.19 -21.05 12.69
N CYS A 519 -5.03 -20.80 11.67
CA CYS A 519 -5.18 -19.50 11.05
C CYS A 519 -6.63 -19.05 11.15
N ALA A 520 -6.82 -17.79 11.49
CA ALA A 520 -8.11 -17.13 11.51
C ALA A 520 -8.00 -15.71 10.94
N LEU A 521 -9.08 -15.20 10.34
CA LEU A 521 -9.21 -13.79 10.04
C LEU A 521 -9.85 -13.10 11.25
N ALA A 522 -9.20 -12.08 11.80
CA ALA A 522 -9.79 -11.28 12.87
C ALA A 522 -11.03 -10.52 12.34
N ASP A 523 -12.11 -10.50 13.10
CA ASP A 523 -13.39 -9.90 12.69
C ASP A 523 -13.34 -8.39 12.44
N ARG A 524 -12.35 -7.69 13.02
CA ARG A 524 -12.01 -6.29 12.73
C ARG A 524 -10.53 -6.06 13.01
N GLU A 525 -9.87 -5.17 12.27
CA GLU A 525 -8.69 -4.50 12.78
C GLU A 525 -9.08 -3.81 14.08
N ILE A 526 -8.41 -4.15 15.19
CA ILE A 526 -8.61 -3.45 16.46
C ILE A 526 -7.87 -2.12 16.33
N ILE A 527 -8.54 -1.15 15.72
CA ILE A 527 -8.17 0.25 15.82
C ILE A 527 -8.81 0.75 17.10
N PRO A 528 -8.07 1.12 18.15
CA PRO A 528 -8.66 1.73 19.34
C PRO A 528 -9.40 3.00 18.90
N ALA A 529 -10.63 3.16 19.34
CA ALA A 529 -11.37 4.39 19.12
C ALA A 529 -10.57 5.57 19.66
N ASP A 530 -10.43 6.63 18.87
CA ASP A 530 -9.89 7.91 19.31
C ASP A 530 -10.72 8.42 20.47
N PRO A 531 -10.13 8.60 21.67
CA PRO A 531 -10.87 9.06 22.85
C PRO A 531 -11.41 10.49 22.72
N SER A 532 -11.02 11.24 21.68
CA SER A 532 -11.48 12.62 21.44
C SER A 532 -12.78 12.73 20.64
N ARG A 533 -13.33 11.63 20.09
CA ARG A 533 -14.62 11.66 19.39
C ARG A 533 -15.77 11.65 20.37
N SER A 534 -16.50 12.77 20.42
CA SER A 534 -17.77 12.89 21.14
C SER A 534 -18.78 11.84 20.64
N ALA A 535 -19.34 11.08 21.59
CA ALA A 535 -20.40 10.11 21.35
C ALA A 535 -21.66 10.82 20.79
N GLY A 536 -21.86 10.77 19.47
CA GLY A 536 -23.04 11.41 18.87
C GLY A 536 -23.33 11.12 17.41
N GLN A 537 -22.42 10.47 16.66
CA GLN A 537 -22.70 10.09 15.28
C GLN A 537 -22.61 8.57 15.11
N SER A 538 -23.77 7.92 15.14
CA SER A 538 -23.91 6.53 14.72
C SER A 538 -23.65 6.41 13.22
N ILE A 539 -22.53 5.78 12.86
CA ILE A 539 -22.29 5.28 11.49
C ILE A 539 -23.34 4.18 11.25
N PRO A 540 -24.10 4.22 10.14
CA PRO A 540 -24.97 3.09 9.78
C PRO A 540 -24.12 1.82 9.77
N ALA A 541 -24.61 0.79 10.44
CA ALA A 541 -23.97 -0.51 10.47
C ALA A 541 -23.89 -1.04 9.04
N ALA A 542 -22.73 -0.90 8.42
CA ALA A 542 -22.42 -1.64 7.20
C ALA A 542 -22.60 -3.12 7.54
N GLN A 543 -23.43 -3.81 6.79
CA GLN A 543 -23.67 -5.24 6.93
C GLN A 543 -22.29 -5.94 6.95
N SER A 544 -21.96 -6.53 8.10
CA SER A 544 -20.71 -7.27 8.27
C SER A 544 -20.80 -8.53 7.43
N THR A 545 -20.29 -8.49 6.21
CA THR A 545 -19.95 -9.72 5.49
C THR A 545 -18.82 -10.38 6.27
N ARG A 546 -19.13 -11.50 6.89
CA ARG A 546 -18.17 -12.38 7.55
C ARG A 546 -17.20 -12.87 6.48
N LEU A 547 -15.98 -12.31 6.45
CA LEU A 547 -14.91 -12.78 5.56
C LEU A 547 -14.39 -14.10 6.12
N ASP A 548 -14.57 -15.18 5.37
CA ASP A 548 -13.99 -16.48 5.69
C ASP A 548 -12.67 -16.67 4.90
N LEU A 549 -11.73 -17.46 5.42
CA LEU A 549 -10.53 -17.87 4.65
C LEU A 549 -10.93 -18.58 3.34
N ALA A 550 -12.12 -19.18 3.30
CA ALA A 550 -12.71 -19.75 2.11
C ALA A 550 -13.12 -18.70 1.06
N ASP A 551 -13.42 -17.45 1.48
CA ASP A 551 -13.76 -16.35 0.56
C ASP A 551 -12.57 -15.91 -0.30
N LEU A 552 -11.35 -16.32 0.06
CA LEU A 552 -10.14 -16.17 -0.76
C LEU A 552 -10.15 -17.10 -2.00
N SER A 553 -11.07 -18.05 -2.07
CA SER A 553 -11.18 -18.97 -3.22
C SER A 553 -11.91 -18.39 -4.44
N GLY A 554 -12.42 -17.14 -4.37
CA GLY A 554 -13.03 -16.38 -5.45
C GLY A 554 -14.35 -16.93 -6.00
N PRO A 555 -15.14 -16.11 -6.71
CA PRO A 555 -16.37 -16.53 -7.34
C PRO A 555 -16.11 -17.56 -8.46
N SER A 556 -17.13 -18.34 -8.76
CA SER A 556 -17.15 -19.36 -9.82
C SER A 556 -17.04 -18.81 -11.25
N ASP A 557 -16.77 -17.51 -11.42
CA ASP A 557 -16.53 -16.86 -12.71
C ASP A 557 -15.10 -17.16 -13.20
N PRO A 558 -14.91 -17.86 -14.33
CA PRO A 558 -13.59 -18.17 -14.87
C PRO A 558 -12.80 -16.94 -15.34
N LEU A 559 -13.41 -15.75 -15.43
CA LEU A 559 -12.77 -14.50 -15.84
C LEU A 559 -12.41 -13.59 -14.64
N ALA A 560 -12.92 -13.84 -13.45
CA ALA A 560 -12.55 -13.08 -12.27
C ALA A 560 -11.14 -13.48 -11.80
N PRO A 561 -10.23 -12.54 -11.58
CA PRO A 561 -8.91 -12.84 -11.03
C PRO A 561 -9.10 -13.45 -9.63
N ARG A 562 -8.65 -14.70 -9.46
CA ARG A 562 -8.68 -15.35 -8.14
C ARG A 562 -7.72 -14.61 -7.22
N ILE A 563 -8.22 -14.16 -6.08
CA ILE A 563 -7.39 -13.59 -5.03
C ILE A 563 -6.54 -14.71 -4.43
N PRO A 564 -5.21 -14.61 -4.50
CA PRO A 564 -4.34 -15.68 -4.01
C PRO A 564 -4.43 -15.80 -2.49
N PRO A 565 -4.25 -17.01 -1.93
CA PRO A 565 -4.15 -17.19 -0.49
C PRO A 565 -3.05 -16.33 0.14
N VAL A 566 -3.22 -15.99 1.42
CA VAL A 566 -2.16 -15.38 2.22
C VAL A 566 -1.04 -16.41 2.41
N ARG A 567 0.20 -15.99 2.21
CA ARG A 567 1.39 -16.81 2.43
C ARG A 567 1.77 -16.79 3.92
N ILE A 568 2.06 -17.94 4.47
CA ILE A 568 2.65 -18.10 5.80
C ILE A 568 4.04 -18.65 5.63
N ARG A 569 5.02 -18.09 6.33
CA ARG A 569 6.40 -18.55 6.40
C ARG A 569 6.71 -19.01 7.81
N LEU A 570 7.17 -20.25 7.94
CA LEU A 570 7.67 -20.83 9.19
C LEU A 570 9.19 -20.97 9.09
N GLN A 571 9.91 -20.37 10.03
CA GLN A 571 11.36 -20.54 10.20
C GLN A 571 11.62 -21.91 10.83
N ILE A 572 12.02 -22.86 10.01
CA ILE A 572 12.39 -24.22 10.37
C ILE A 572 13.33 -24.77 9.30
N GLU A 573 14.32 -25.56 9.69
CA GLU A 573 15.13 -26.29 8.73
C GLU A 573 14.25 -27.26 7.94
N PRO A 574 14.13 -27.14 6.61
CA PRO A 574 13.18 -27.92 5.81
C PRO A 574 13.36 -29.43 5.96
N LYS A 575 14.61 -29.90 6.15
CA LYS A 575 14.92 -31.32 6.37
C LYS A 575 14.28 -31.93 7.63
N ARG A 576 13.89 -31.08 8.60
CA ARG A 576 13.18 -31.47 9.81
C ARG A 576 11.70 -31.75 9.58
N VAL A 577 11.13 -31.31 8.47
CA VAL A 577 9.70 -31.47 8.16
C VAL A 577 9.50 -32.80 7.45
N LYS A 578 8.88 -33.77 8.15
CA LYS A 578 8.56 -35.09 7.61
C LYS A 578 7.30 -35.08 6.74
N SER A 579 6.29 -34.36 7.20
CA SER A 579 5.03 -34.22 6.46
C SER A 579 4.34 -32.89 6.78
N ILE A 580 3.54 -32.39 5.83
CA ILE A 580 2.68 -31.22 5.99
C ILE A 580 1.38 -31.44 5.22
N SER A 581 0.27 -30.99 5.79
CA SER A 581 -1.09 -31.25 5.25
C SER A 581 -1.49 -30.36 4.08
N VAL A 582 -0.65 -29.41 3.67
CA VAL A 582 -0.91 -28.45 2.59
C VAL A 582 0.26 -28.41 1.61
N PRO A 583 0.09 -27.91 0.37
CA PRO A 583 1.20 -27.63 -0.53
C PRO A 583 2.19 -26.66 0.13
N TYR A 584 3.49 -26.86 -0.09
CA TYR A 584 4.51 -25.99 0.48
C TYR A 584 5.69 -25.77 -0.48
N GLU A 585 6.40 -24.66 -0.27
CA GLU A 585 7.62 -24.30 -0.96
C GLU A 585 8.78 -24.29 0.05
N VAL A 586 9.95 -24.69 -0.37
CA VAL A 586 11.15 -24.77 0.48
C VAL A 586 12.07 -23.60 0.18
N GLY A 587 12.46 -22.87 1.22
CA GLY A 587 13.49 -21.84 1.19
C GLY A 587 14.70 -22.20 2.04
N GLN A 588 15.65 -21.29 2.14
CA GLN A 588 16.82 -21.46 2.97
C GLN A 588 16.48 -21.22 4.45
N GLY A 589 16.34 -22.30 5.22
CA GLY A 589 16.00 -22.27 6.65
C GLY A 589 14.52 -21.98 6.93
N TYR A 590 13.64 -22.13 5.95
CA TYR A 590 12.19 -21.94 6.13
C TYR A 590 11.36 -22.77 5.14
N ILE A 591 10.07 -22.91 5.47
CA ILE A 591 9.03 -23.38 4.54
C ILE A 591 7.92 -22.33 4.42
N ASP A 592 7.39 -22.19 3.22
CA ASP A 592 6.25 -21.33 2.90
C ASP A 592 5.05 -22.19 2.51
N PHE A 593 3.84 -21.78 2.91
CA PHE A 593 2.59 -22.47 2.58
C PHE A 593 1.39 -21.50 2.58
N PRO A 594 0.29 -21.87 1.91
CA PRO A 594 -0.92 -21.03 1.91
C PRO A 594 -1.64 -21.11 3.26
N ALA A 595 -2.20 -19.98 3.71
CA ALA A 595 -3.01 -19.96 4.93
C ALA A 595 -4.27 -20.80 4.77
N GLN A 596 -4.49 -21.69 5.72
CA GLN A 596 -5.70 -22.51 5.88
C GLN A 596 -6.09 -22.55 7.35
N THR A 597 -7.35 -22.83 7.65
CA THR A 597 -7.88 -22.83 9.03
C THR A 597 -7.05 -23.68 9.98
N LEU A 598 -6.59 -24.84 9.53
CA LEU A 598 -5.73 -25.73 10.30
C LEU A 598 -4.71 -26.42 9.38
N ILE A 599 -3.44 -26.28 9.73
CA ILE A 599 -2.32 -26.93 9.04
C ILE A 599 -1.61 -27.84 10.04
N ARG A 600 -1.37 -29.09 9.65
CA ARG A 600 -0.67 -30.08 10.48
C ARG A 600 0.69 -30.37 9.89
N LEU A 601 1.70 -30.40 10.75
CA LEU A 601 3.07 -30.74 10.39
C LEU A 601 3.56 -31.89 11.32
N GLU A 602 4.34 -32.78 10.76
CA GLU A 602 5.16 -33.73 11.52
C GLU A 602 6.62 -33.33 11.34
N VAL A 603 7.33 -33.17 12.45
CA VAL A 603 8.70 -32.66 12.49
C VAL A 603 9.60 -33.68 13.19
N GLU A 604 10.87 -33.77 12.84
CA GLU A 604 11.84 -34.55 13.59
C GLU A 604 12.00 -34.00 15.01
N GLY A 605 12.09 -34.90 15.99
CA GLY A 605 12.36 -34.50 17.38
C GLY A 605 13.68 -33.75 17.50
N GLU A 606 13.76 -32.86 18.47
CA GLU A 606 15.06 -32.32 18.91
C GLU A 606 15.75 -33.44 19.71
N ASP A 607 16.92 -33.96 19.24
CA ASP A 607 17.80 -34.81 20.00
C ASP A 607 18.46 -34.07 21.18
#